data_291de729863f196c894e694e309b61a5
#
_entry.id   291de729863f196c894e694e309b61a5
#
_cell.length_a   1.000
_cell.length_b   1.000
_cell.length_c   1.000
_cell.angle_alpha   90.00
_cell.angle_beta   90.00
_cell.angle_gamma   90.00
#
_symmetry.space_group_name_H-M   'P 1'
#
loop_
_entity.id
_entity.type
_entity.pdbx_description
1 polymer ?
#
loop_
_entity_poly.entity_id
_entity_poly.type
_entity_poly.pdbx_seq_one_letter_code
_entity_poly.pdbx_strand_id
1 'polypeptide(L)'
;PTQTQHSCTTEPVHVIGAGLAGCEAAWQLAQSGVPVILHEMKPEKYTPAHHMPGMAELVCSNSLRSAQIFNAVGLLKEEMRRLGSLVMDAADHTAVPAGAALAVDRVKFSDFITRAITTHPLIEVCAEEIVAPTELCGIVVIATGPLTSDALSARLGEMLGESYLHFFDAAAPIVDAASIDMGQAYVASRYGKGEACY
;
A
#
# COMPACT_ATOMS: atom_id res chain seq x y z
N PRO A 1 32.43 -39.03 -1.97
CA PRO A 1 31.85 -38.02 -2.85
C PRO A 1 31.04 -37.06 -1.99
N THR A 2 31.66 -35.91 -1.76
CA THR A 2 31.09 -34.83 -0.98
C THR A 2 30.05 -34.13 -1.86
N GLN A 3 28.77 -34.25 -1.54
CA GLN A 3 27.73 -33.44 -2.14
C GLN A 3 27.93 -32.01 -1.65
N THR A 4 28.41 -31.17 -2.55
CA THR A 4 28.40 -29.73 -2.39
C THR A 4 26.93 -29.31 -2.41
N GLN A 5 26.36 -28.99 -1.26
CA GLN A 5 25.09 -28.28 -1.18
C GLN A 5 25.32 -26.92 -1.82
N HIS A 6 24.84 -26.74 -3.05
CA HIS A 6 24.63 -25.40 -3.62
C HIS A 6 23.56 -24.75 -2.75
N SER A 7 23.97 -23.86 -1.86
CA SER A 7 23.06 -22.85 -1.31
C SER A 7 22.59 -22.02 -2.49
N CYS A 8 21.40 -22.26 -2.95
CA CYS A 8 20.73 -21.38 -3.90
C CYS A 8 20.43 -20.10 -3.13
N THR A 9 21.37 -19.16 -3.13
CA THR A 9 21.08 -17.79 -2.73
C THR A 9 20.18 -17.24 -3.81
N THR A 10 18.88 -17.24 -3.57
CA THR A 10 17.90 -16.61 -4.43
C THR A 10 18.26 -15.13 -4.51
N GLU A 11 18.51 -14.61 -5.71
CA GLU A 11 18.70 -13.17 -5.90
C GLU A 11 17.48 -12.44 -5.33
N PRO A 12 17.65 -11.32 -4.62
CA PRO A 12 16.55 -10.58 -4.07
C PRO A 12 15.64 -10.02 -5.18
N VAL A 13 14.36 -9.95 -4.91
CA VAL A 13 13.40 -9.25 -5.76
C VAL A 13 13.36 -7.78 -5.33
N HIS A 14 13.52 -6.88 -6.27
CA HIS A 14 13.38 -5.45 -6.03
C HIS A 14 11.91 -5.04 -6.14
N VAL A 15 11.39 -4.37 -5.10
CA VAL A 15 10.05 -3.78 -5.11
C VAL A 15 10.20 -2.27 -4.98
N ILE A 16 9.66 -1.52 -5.94
CA ILE A 16 9.74 -0.05 -5.97
C ILE A 16 8.42 0.55 -5.51
N GLY A 17 8.46 1.30 -4.42
CA GLY A 17 7.32 1.95 -3.76
C GLY A 17 6.75 1.14 -2.61
N ALA A 18 6.72 1.72 -1.41
CA ALA A 18 6.16 1.14 -0.19
C ALA A 18 4.73 1.63 0.09
N GLY A 19 3.91 1.75 -0.94
CA GLY A 19 2.47 1.89 -0.84
C GLY A 19 1.79 0.57 -0.46
N LEU A 20 0.45 0.52 -0.52
CA LEU A 20 -0.32 -0.70 -0.21
C LEU A 20 0.15 -1.90 -1.05
N ALA A 21 0.27 -1.72 -2.36
CA ALA A 21 0.64 -2.79 -3.28
C ALA A 21 2.09 -3.26 -3.08
N GLY A 22 3.03 -2.34 -2.87
CA GLY A 22 4.43 -2.68 -2.68
C GLY A 22 4.69 -3.37 -1.35
N CYS A 23 4.08 -2.92 -0.26
CA CYS A 23 4.17 -3.59 1.04
C CYS A 23 3.56 -4.99 0.98
N GLU A 24 2.41 -5.16 0.31
CA GLU A 24 1.80 -6.47 0.13
C GLU A 24 2.69 -7.40 -0.71
N ALA A 25 3.24 -6.92 -1.84
CA ALA A 25 4.14 -7.70 -2.68
C ALA A 25 5.40 -8.13 -1.92
N ALA A 26 6.05 -7.20 -1.21
CA ALA A 26 7.23 -7.49 -0.40
C ALA A 26 6.92 -8.53 0.69
N TRP A 27 5.78 -8.40 1.36
CA TRP A 27 5.31 -9.33 2.37
C TRP A 27 5.11 -10.74 1.81
N GLN A 28 4.35 -10.88 0.72
CA GLN A 28 4.05 -12.18 0.12
C GLN A 28 5.31 -12.90 -0.41
N LEU A 29 6.22 -12.15 -1.03
CA LEU A 29 7.52 -12.68 -1.45
C LEU A 29 8.33 -13.19 -0.24
N ALA A 30 8.44 -12.38 0.80
CA ALA A 30 9.20 -12.74 1.99
C ALA A 30 8.58 -13.92 2.75
N GLN A 31 7.24 -13.99 2.86
CA GLN A 31 6.55 -15.16 3.43
C GLN A 31 6.78 -16.44 2.62
N SER A 32 7.04 -16.30 1.32
CA SER A 32 7.40 -17.41 0.43
C SER A 32 8.91 -17.75 0.48
N GLY A 33 9.69 -17.11 1.36
CA GLY A 33 11.12 -17.35 1.52
C GLY A 33 12.00 -16.64 0.50
N VAL A 34 11.48 -15.67 -0.25
CA VAL A 34 12.22 -14.89 -1.24
C VAL A 34 12.73 -13.60 -0.60
N PRO A 35 14.05 -13.32 -0.63
CA PRO A 35 14.61 -12.05 -0.16
C PRO A 35 14.08 -10.88 -1.00
N VAL A 36 13.82 -9.75 -0.37
CA VAL A 36 13.27 -8.55 -0.99
C VAL A 36 14.08 -7.33 -0.63
N ILE A 37 14.32 -6.46 -1.61
CA ILE A 37 14.80 -5.09 -1.40
C ILE A 37 13.63 -4.17 -1.76
N LEU A 38 13.07 -3.51 -0.74
CA LEU A 38 11.96 -2.58 -0.89
C LEU A 38 12.49 -1.15 -0.94
N HIS A 39 12.36 -0.50 -2.09
CA HIS A 39 12.79 0.88 -2.31
C HIS A 39 11.62 1.83 -2.07
N GLU A 40 11.82 2.81 -1.20
CA GLU A 40 10.84 3.84 -0.89
C GLU A 40 11.52 5.19 -0.83
N MET A 41 11.00 6.17 -1.56
CA MET A 41 11.62 7.50 -1.60
C MET A 41 11.39 8.31 -0.32
N LYS A 42 10.41 7.96 0.51
CA LYS A 42 10.25 8.56 1.84
C LYS A 42 11.28 7.98 2.83
N PRO A 43 11.76 8.75 3.78
CA PRO A 43 11.39 10.14 4.10
C PRO A 43 12.18 11.21 3.30
N GLU A 44 13.08 10.82 2.40
CA GLU A 44 13.94 11.78 1.67
C GLU A 44 13.15 12.64 0.68
N LYS A 45 12.11 12.05 0.07
CA LYS A 45 11.26 12.74 -0.91
C LYS A 45 9.79 12.38 -0.72
N TYR A 46 8.92 13.38 -0.76
CA TYR A 46 7.48 13.22 -0.65
C TYR A 46 6.77 13.63 -1.94
N THR A 47 5.63 13.00 -2.23
CA THR A 47 4.69 13.54 -3.21
C THR A 47 3.82 14.61 -2.55
N PRO A 48 3.10 15.45 -3.31
CA PRO A 48 2.19 16.45 -2.73
C PRO A 48 1.09 15.87 -1.83
N ALA A 49 0.74 14.59 -1.99
CA ALA A 49 -0.33 13.94 -1.24
C ALA A 49 0.15 13.17 0.00
N HIS A 50 1.45 12.88 0.11
CA HIS A 50 2.00 12.15 1.25
C HIS A 50 2.49 13.11 2.33
N HIS A 51 2.15 12.84 3.59
CA HIS A 51 2.50 13.67 4.75
C HIS A 51 3.12 12.87 5.89
N MET A 52 3.05 11.54 5.84
CA MET A 52 3.56 10.65 6.88
C MET A 52 4.83 9.93 6.41
N PRO A 53 5.82 9.74 7.29
CA PRO A 53 7.04 9.02 6.91
C PRO A 53 6.83 7.50 6.78
N GLY A 54 5.75 6.98 7.35
CA GLY A 54 5.41 5.56 7.33
C GLY A 54 5.02 5.02 5.96
N MET A 55 5.00 3.71 5.85
CA MET A 55 4.59 2.97 4.64
C MET A 55 3.07 2.85 4.56
N ALA A 56 2.56 2.48 3.38
CA ALA A 56 1.13 2.25 3.12
C ALA A 56 0.21 3.39 3.58
N GLU A 57 0.66 4.65 3.43
CA GLU A 57 -0.13 5.82 3.78
C GLU A 57 -1.40 5.92 2.93
N LEU A 58 -2.55 6.06 3.60
CA LEU A 58 -3.84 6.20 2.93
C LEU A 58 -4.10 7.67 2.60
N VAL A 59 -3.73 8.11 1.42
CA VAL A 59 -3.80 9.52 0.98
C VAL A 59 -5.20 9.97 0.54
N CYS A 60 -6.04 9.05 0.06
CA CYS A 60 -7.37 9.37 -0.47
C CYS A 60 -8.44 9.28 0.63
N SER A 61 -8.64 8.08 1.20
CA SER A 61 -9.68 7.79 2.18
C SER A 61 -9.16 6.75 3.16
N ASN A 62 -9.64 6.79 4.40
CA ASN A 62 -9.39 5.73 5.37
C ASN A 62 -10.39 4.55 5.23
N SER A 63 -11.31 4.61 4.27
CA SER A 63 -12.26 3.54 4.00
C SER A 63 -11.76 2.62 2.88
N LEU A 64 -11.68 1.35 3.18
CA LEU A 64 -11.37 0.28 2.24
C LEU A 64 -12.64 -0.32 1.61
N ARG A 65 -13.72 0.45 1.51
CA ARG A 65 -15.03 0.05 0.99
C ARG A 65 -15.73 -0.98 1.88
N SER A 66 -16.71 -1.70 1.32
CA SER A 66 -17.52 -2.68 2.07
C SER A 66 -16.68 -3.82 2.66
N ALA A 67 -17.04 -4.21 3.90
CA ALA A 67 -16.53 -5.41 4.56
C ALA A 67 -17.42 -6.66 4.32
N GLN A 68 -18.57 -6.48 3.69
CA GLN A 68 -19.60 -7.52 3.59
C GLN A 68 -19.29 -8.54 2.50
N ILE A 69 -19.18 -9.81 2.86
CA ILE A 69 -18.77 -10.92 1.99
C ILE A 69 -19.71 -11.18 0.79
N PHE A 70 -20.97 -10.75 0.88
CA PHE A 70 -21.94 -10.93 -0.19
C PHE A 70 -21.84 -9.90 -1.32
N ASN A 71 -20.88 -9.00 -1.27
CA ASN A 71 -20.54 -8.13 -2.39
C ASN A 71 -19.08 -8.34 -2.83
N ALA A 72 -18.80 -8.04 -4.10
CA ALA A 72 -17.51 -8.35 -4.73
C ALA A 72 -16.29 -7.81 -3.95
N VAL A 73 -16.36 -6.57 -3.45
CA VAL A 73 -15.22 -5.98 -2.73
C VAL A 73 -15.03 -6.56 -1.34
N GLY A 74 -16.09 -7.04 -0.69
CA GLY A 74 -16.00 -7.74 0.59
C GLY A 74 -15.51 -9.18 0.40
N LEU A 75 -15.96 -9.86 -0.65
CA LEU A 75 -15.47 -11.19 -1.00
C LEU A 75 -13.97 -11.17 -1.32
N LEU A 76 -13.50 -10.22 -2.13
CA LEU A 76 -12.08 -10.05 -2.41
C LEU A 76 -11.24 -9.90 -1.13
N LYS A 77 -11.73 -9.13 -0.15
CA LYS A 77 -11.03 -8.98 1.14
C LYS A 77 -10.93 -10.30 1.91
N GLU A 78 -11.97 -11.10 1.87
CA GLU A 78 -11.96 -12.42 2.50
C GLU A 78 -10.98 -13.37 1.81
N GLU A 79 -10.90 -13.32 0.49
CA GLU A 79 -9.90 -14.07 -0.28
C GLU A 79 -8.47 -13.62 0.09
N MET A 80 -8.23 -12.32 0.17
CA MET A 80 -6.95 -11.76 0.61
C MET A 80 -6.58 -12.21 2.04
N ARG A 81 -7.55 -12.22 2.98
CA ARG A 81 -7.30 -12.73 4.35
C ARG A 81 -6.84 -14.18 4.34
N ARG A 82 -7.47 -15.03 3.52
CA ARG A 82 -7.08 -16.44 3.38
C ARG A 82 -5.71 -16.63 2.74
N LEU A 83 -5.26 -15.65 1.96
CA LEU A 83 -3.91 -15.62 1.41
C LEU A 83 -2.86 -15.01 2.35
N GLY A 84 -3.24 -14.64 3.57
CA GLY A 84 -2.31 -14.06 4.56
C GLY A 84 -1.88 -12.63 4.23
N SER A 85 -2.79 -11.83 3.66
CA SER A 85 -2.53 -10.43 3.29
C SER A 85 -2.16 -9.57 4.50
N LEU A 86 -1.01 -8.91 4.44
CA LEU A 86 -0.57 -7.93 5.44
C LEU A 86 -1.52 -6.73 5.50
N VAL A 87 -1.98 -6.25 4.35
CA VAL A 87 -2.91 -5.13 4.26
C VAL A 87 -4.22 -5.43 4.96
N MET A 88 -4.73 -6.66 4.82
CA MET A 88 -5.97 -7.07 5.50
C MET A 88 -5.77 -7.30 6.99
N ASP A 89 -4.64 -7.86 7.40
CA ASP A 89 -4.29 -8.04 8.81
C ASP A 89 -4.21 -6.67 9.51
N ALA A 90 -3.50 -5.71 8.92
CA ALA A 90 -3.43 -4.34 9.41
C ALA A 90 -4.82 -3.68 9.48
N ALA A 91 -5.65 -3.87 8.45
CA ALA A 91 -6.99 -3.29 8.40
C ALA A 91 -7.91 -3.82 9.51
N ASP A 92 -7.86 -5.12 9.76
CA ASP A 92 -8.67 -5.75 10.80
C ASP A 92 -8.24 -5.33 12.22
N HIS A 93 -6.92 -5.15 12.45
CA HIS A 93 -6.38 -4.70 13.73
C HIS A 93 -6.59 -3.21 14.01
N THR A 94 -6.81 -2.40 12.98
CA THR A 94 -6.92 -0.93 13.11
C THR A 94 -8.27 -0.39 12.68
N ALA A 95 -9.27 -1.30 12.55
CA ALA A 95 -10.62 -0.96 12.15
C ALA A 95 -11.27 0.04 13.12
N VAL A 96 -12.01 0.99 12.54
CA VAL A 96 -12.84 1.95 13.27
C VAL A 96 -14.30 1.81 12.82
N PRO A 97 -15.28 2.18 13.66
CA PRO A 97 -16.69 2.11 13.27
C PRO A 97 -16.98 2.91 12.01
N ALA A 98 -17.58 2.26 11.01
CA ALA A 98 -17.92 2.87 9.71
C ALA A 98 -19.13 2.17 9.04
N GLY A 99 -20.09 1.70 9.81
CA GLY A 99 -21.29 1.00 9.33
C GLY A 99 -20.90 -0.28 8.57
N ALA A 100 -21.30 -0.41 7.30
CA ALA A 100 -21.00 -1.57 6.47
C ALA A 100 -19.65 -1.49 5.75
N ALA A 101 -18.90 -0.40 5.94
CA ALA A 101 -17.57 -0.22 5.35
C ALA A 101 -16.47 -0.69 6.33
N LEU A 102 -15.35 -1.11 5.77
CA LEU A 102 -14.11 -1.31 6.52
C LEU A 102 -13.33 0.02 6.49
N ALA A 103 -13.39 0.77 7.57
CA ALA A 103 -12.56 1.95 7.74
C ALA A 103 -11.52 1.71 8.82
N VAL A 104 -10.39 2.39 8.73
CA VAL A 104 -9.23 2.20 9.60
C VAL A 104 -8.73 3.51 10.20
N ASP A 105 -8.08 3.43 11.35
CA ASP A 105 -7.23 4.50 11.87
C ASP A 105 -5.97 4.57 10.98
N ARG A 106 -5.80 5.66 10.23
CA ARG A 106 -4.72 5.80 9.23
C ARG A 106 -3.33 5.68 9.82
N VAL A 107 -3.13 6.28 10.99
CA VAL A 107 -1.81 6.28 11.65
C VAL A 107 -1.46 4.89 12.11
N LYS A 108 -2.37 4.25 12.85
CA LYS A 108 -2.16 2.87 13.35
C LYS A 108 -2.00 1.87 12.22
N PHE A 109 -2.75 2.04 11.13
CA PHE A 109 -2.65 1.20 9.93
C PHE A 109 -1.27 1.28 9.28
N SER A 110 -0.78 2.51 9.03
CA SER A 110 0.56 2.74 8.49
C SER A 110 1.65 2.22 9.44
N ASP A 111 1.53 2.47 10.74
CA ASP A 111 2.49 2.00 11.75
C ASP A 111 2.53 0.47 11.83
N PHE A 112 1.38 -0.20 11.73
CA PHE A 112 1.31 -1.66 11.73
C PHE A 112 2.09 -2.25 10.56
N ILE A 113 1.81 -1.77 9.34
CA ILE A 113 2.48 -2.24 8.12
C ILE A 113 3.96 -1.90 8.16
N THR A 114 4.31 -0.66 8.51
CA THR A 114 5.71 -0.22 8.60
C THR A 114 6.51 -1.12 9.52
N ARG A 115 5.98 -1.43 10.70
CA ARG A 115 6.63 -2.33 11.65
C ARG A 115 6.79 -3.74 11.09
N ALA A 116 5.72 -4.32 10.51
CA ALA A 116 5.78 -5.65 9.95
C ALA A 116 6.84 -5.78 8.86
N ILE A 117 6.92 -4.80 7.96
CA ILE A 117 7.90 -4.77 6.87
C ILE A 117 9.33 -4.59 7.41
N THR A 118 9.56 -3.58 8.27
CA THR A 118 10.92 -3.25 8.74
C THR A 118 11.51 -4.26 9.70
N THR A 119 10.69 -5.11 10.33
CA THR A 119 11.17 -6.17 11.23
C THR A 119 11.28 -7.54 10.56
N HIS A 120 10.85 -7.67 9.31
CA HIS A 120 10.89 -8.96 8.61
C HIS A 120 12.32 -9.28 8.15
N PRO A 121 12.88 -10.47 8.49
CA PRO A 121 14.30 -10.78 8.26
C PRO A 121 14.69 -10.93 6.77
N LEU A 122 13.72 -11.10 5.87
CA LEU A 122 13.93 -11.22 4.43
C LEU A 122 13.58 -9.93 3.65
N ILE A 123 13.24 -8.83 4.33
CA ILE A 123 12.95 -7.55 3.69
C ILE A 123 13.98 -6.53 4.13
N GLU A 124 14.76 -6.05 3.18
CA GLU A 124 15.62 -4.89 3.34
C GLU A 124 14.90 -3.66 2.80
N VAL A 125 14.87 -2.58 3.57
CA VAL A 125 14.24 -1.32 3.16
C VAL A 125 15.32 -0.31 2.83
N CYS A 126 15.31 0.19 1.58
CA CYS A 126 16.20 1.23 1.10
C CYS A 126 15.43 2.54 0.91
N ALA A 127 15.83 3.58 1.67
CA ALA A 127 15.25 4.93 1.54
C ALA A 127 15.91 5.65 0.35
N GLU A 128 15.37 5.41 -0.84
CA GLU A 128 15.87 6.00 -2.08
C GLU A 128 14.80 6.07 -3.18
N GLU A 129 14.94 7.05 -4.05
CA GLU A 129 14.12 7.12 -5.26
C GLU A 129 14.79 6.33 -6.40
N ILE A 130 14.12 5.30 -6.91
CA ILE A 130 14.55 4.58 -8.10
C ILE A 130 13.99 5.26 -9.33
N VAL A 131 14.86 5.80 -10.17
CA VAL A 131 14.51 6.46 -11.44
C VAL A 131 14.73 5.52 -12.63
N ALA A 132 15.74 4.65 -12.55
CA ALA A 132 16.13 3.75 -13.63
C ALA A 132 15.99 2.27 -13.20
N PRO A 133 14.77 1.70 -13.24
CA PRO A 133 14.55 0.32 -12.79
C PRO A 133 15.34 -0.72 -13.61
N THR A 134 15.77 -0.38 -14.82
CA THR A 134 16.62 -1.24 -15.67
C THR A 134 18.07 -1.39 -15.18
N GLU A 135 18.51 -0.57 -14.25
CA GLU A 135 19.85 -0.67 -13.64
C GLU A 135 19.87 -1.65 -12.45
N LEU A 136 18.69 -2.06 -11.96
CA LEU A 136 18.57 -3.09 -10.94
C LEU A 136 18.71 -4.48 -11.57
N CYS A 137 19.45 -5.35 -10.89
CA CYS A 137 19.63 -6.74 -11.34
C CYS A 137 18.46 -7.62 -10.86
N GLY A 138 18.07 -8.60 -11.67
CA GLY A 138 17.04 -9.57 -11.30
C GLY A 138 15.62 -9.11 -11.60
N ILE A 139 14.69 -9.52 -10.74
CA ILE A 139 13.26 -9.23 -10.90
C ILE A 139 12.94 -7.90 -10.22
N VAL A 140 12.27 -7.02 -10.94
CA VAL A 140 11.82 -5.72 -10.45
C VAL A 140 10.30 -5.62 -10.52
N VAL A 141 9.68 -5.31 -9.38
CA VAL A 141 8.24 -5.05 -9.26
C VAL A 141 8.04 -3.56 -9.05
N ILE A 142 7.36 -2.89 -9.98
CA ILE A 142 7.03 -1.46 -9.87
C ILE A 142 5.65 -1.33 -9.24
N ALA A 143 5.59 -0.81 -8.03
CA ALA A 143 4.38 -0.70 -7.21
C ALA A 143 4.14 0.73 -6.69
N THR A 144 4.59 1.74 -7.44
CA THR A 144 4.54 3.15 -7.06
C THR A 144 3.14 3.78 -7.16
N GLY A 145 2.20 3.09 -7.82
CA GLY A 145 0.81 3.53 -7.91
C GLY A 145 0.60 4.83 -8.70
N PRO A 146 -0.50 5.56 -8.45
CA PRO A 146 -0.85 6.75 -9.21
C PRO A 146 0.01 7.99 -8.89
N LEU A 147 0.78 7.95 -7.81
CA LEU A 147 1.66 9.03 -7.37
C LEU A 147 3.14 8.72 -7.66
N THR A 148 3.41 8.01 -8.76
CA THR A 148 4.75 7.77 -9.28
C THR A 148 5.46 9.10 -9.52
N SER A 149 6.75 9.19 -9.15
CA SER A 149 7.52 10.41 -9.36
C SER A 149 7.66 10.73 -10.85
N ASP A 150 7.77 12.02 -11.18
CA ASP A 150 7.88 12.48 -12.57
C ASP A 150 9.08 11.84 -13.29
N ALA A 151 10.21 11.68 -12.57
CA ALA A 151 11.43 11.11 -13.12
C ALA A 151 11.24 9.62 -13.49
N LEU A 152 10.66 8.81 -12.57
CA LEU A 152 10.36 7.41 -12.86
C LEU A 152 9.28 7.29 -13.94
N SER A 153 8.24 8.13 -13.89
CA SER A 153 7.16 8.14 -14.88
C SER A 153 7.68 8.40 -16.29
N ALA A 154 8.57 9.41 -16.46
CA ALA A 154 9.20 9.70 -17.75
C ALA A 154 10.02 8.50 -18.25
N ARG A 155 10.80 7.88 -17.36
CA ARG A 155 11.62 6.71 -17.71
C ARG A 155 10.77 5.51 -18.10
N LEU A 156 9.67 5.26 -17.42
CA LEU A 156 8.74 4.18 -17.78
C LEU A 156 8.07 4.45 -19.13
N GLY A 157 7.71 5.70 -19.44
CA GLY A 157 7.20 6.10 -20.75
C GLY A 157 8.18 5.78 -21.87
N GLU A 158 9.47 6.13 -21.69
CA GLU A 158 10.52 5.78 -22.65
C GLU A 158 10.67 4.27 -22.85
N MET A 159 10.67 3.50 -21.74
CA MET A 159 10.81 2.04 -21.78
C MET A 159 9.64 1.35 -22.48
N LEU A 160 8.44 1.87 -22.34
CA LEU A 160 7.21 1.30 -22.92
C LEU A 160 6.93 1.81 -24.33
N GLY A 161 7.69 2.81 -24.80
CA GLY A 161 7.46 3.47 -26.09
C GLY A 161 6.20 4.35 -26.11
N GLU A 162 5.70 4.74 -24.93
CA GLU A 162 4.53 5.60 -24.78
C GLU A 162 4.95 7.03 -24.50
N SER A 163 4.26 7.99 -25.11
CA SER A 163 4.58 9.42 -24.93
C SER A 163 4.21 9.94 -23.54
N TYR A 164 3.29 9.27 -22.83
CA TYR A 164 2.90 9.58 -21.45
C TYR A 164 2.17 8.42 -20.80
N LEU A 165 2.36 8.31 -19.48
CA LEU A 165 1.57 7.44 -18.62
C LEU A 165 0.46 8.26 -17.98
N HIS A 166 -0.78 7.79 -18.07
CA HIS A 166 -1.90 8.44 -17.42
C HIS A 166 -2.01 7.99 -15.97
N PHE A 167 -1.64 8.85 -15.04
CA PHE A 167 -1.90 8.66 -13.62
C PHE A 167 -3.09 9.54 -13.22
N PHE A 168 -4.10 8.92 -12.61
CA PHE A 168 -5.24 9.62 -12.07
C PHE A 168 -5.10 9.72 -10.55
N ASP A 169 -4.97 10.93 -10.05
CA ASP A 169 -5.09 11.19 -8.62
C ASP A 169 -6.58 11.25 -8.26
N ALA A 170 -7.00 10.36 -7.38
CA ALA A 170 -8.36 10.29 -6.85
C ALA A 170 -8.42 10.79 -5.41
N ALA A 171 -7.60 11.79 -5.05
CA ALA A 171 -7.62 12.35 -3.71
C ALA A 171 -9.01 12.84 -3.34
N ALA A 172 -9.64 12.23 -2.34
CA ALA A 172 -10.90 12.72 -1.80
C ALA A 172 -10.62 13.93 -0.89
N PRO A 173 -11.42 14.99 -0.95
CA PRO A 173 -11.30 16.10 -0.01
C PRO A 173 -11.56 15.59 1.41
N ILE A 174 -10.62 15.88 2.30
CA ILE A 174 -10.74 15.58 3.73
C ILE A 174 -10.96 16.88 4.45
N VAL A 175 -12.03 16.95 5.25
CA VAL A 175 -12.38 18.13 6.05
C VAL A 175 -12.21 17.80 7.53
N ASP A 176 -11.81 18.80 8.32
CA ASP A 176 -11.79 18.66 9.78
C ASP A 176 -13.22 18.54 10.29
N ALA A 177 -13.48 17.50 11.11
CA ALA A 177 -14.79 17.27 11.71
C ALA A 177 -15.29 18.49 12.52
N ALA A 178 -14.38 19.26 13.14
CA ALA A 178 -14.72 20.48 13.86
C ALA A 178 -15.16 21.63 12.94
N SER A 179 -14.88 21.55 11.65
CA SER A 179 -15.31 22.56 10.65
C SER A 179 -16.70 22.29 10.09
N ILE A 180 -17.32 21.16 10.42
CA ILE A 180 -18.63 20.79 9.90
C ILE A 180 -19.75 21.52 10.71
N ASP A 181 -20.57 22.28 10.02
CA ASP A 181 -21.77 22.87 10.62
C ASP A 181 -22.86 21.80 10.78
N MET A 182 -22.96 21.22 11.98
CA MET A 182 -23.96 20.22 12.31
C MET A 182 -25.39 20.75 12.32
N GLY A 183 -25.60 22.06 12.18
CA GLY A 183 -26.92 22.63 11.93
C GLY A 183 -27.41 22.47 10.50
N GLN A 184 -26.49 22.24 9.56
CA GLN A 184 -26.75 21.99 8.14
C GLN A 184 -26.41 20.57 7.68
N ALA A 185 -25.70 19.80 8.52
CA ALA A 185 -25.30 18.43 8.27
C ALA A 185 -25.93 17.47 9.29
N TYR A 186 -26.06 16.23 8.92
CA TYR A 186 -26.52 15.18 9.84
C TYR A 186 -25.69 13.91 9.65
N VAL A 187 -25.55 13.15 10.73
CA VAL A 187 -24.85 11.87 10.70
C VAL A 187 -25.76 10.80 10.12
N ALA A 188 -25.26 10.06 9.14
CA ALA A 188 -26.01 9.00 8.48
C ALA A 188 -25.16 7.76 8.26
N SER A 189 -25.80 6.64 8.00
CA SER A 189 -25.10 5.46 7.46
C SER A 189 -25.21 5.44 5.94
N ARG A 190 -24.16 4.98 5.27
CA ARG A 190 -24.18 4.84 3.82
C ARG A 190 -25.26 3.83 3.39
N TYR A 191 -26.18 4.26 2.55
CA TYR A 191 -27.34 3.47 2.08
C TYR A 191 -28.29 3.00 3.20
N GLY A 192 -28.30 3.67 4.34
CA GLY A 192 -29.15 3.28 5.48
C GLY A 192 -28.79 1.93 6.13
N LYS A 193 -27.54 1.47 5.96
CA LYS A 193 -27.06 0.18 6.50
C LYS A 193 -25.99 0.41 7.55
N GLY A 194 -26.16 -0.27 8.71
CA GLY A 194 -25.26 -0.13 9.86
C GLY A 194 -25.49 1.15 10.67
N GLU A 195 -24.59 1.42 11.62
CA GLU A 195 -24.66 2.61 12.45
C GLU A 195 -24.39 3.88 11.65
N ALA A 196 -25.04 4.97 12.04
CA ALA A 196 -24.83 6.28 11.45
C ALA A 196 -23.49 6.86 11.96
N CYS A 197 -22.49 6.98 11.08
CA CYS A 197 -21.14 7.40 11.44
C CYS A 197 -20.46 8.29 10.37
N TYR A 198 -21.25 8.81 9.41
CA TYR A 198 -20.79 9.74 8.37
C TYR A 198 -21.53 11.07 8.48
#